data_971598ddba7c333db7ffbf6c1d8288ca
#
_entry.id   971598ddba7c333db7ffbf6c1d8288ca
#
_cell.length_a   1.000
_cell.length_b   1.000
_cell.length_c   1.000
_cell.angle_alpha   90.00
_cell.angle_beta   90.00
_cell.angle_gamma   90.00
#
_symmetry.space_group_name_H-M   'P 1'
#
loop_
_entity.id
_entity.type
_entity.pdbx_description
1 polymer ?
#
loop_
_entity_poly.entity_id
_entity_poly.type
_entity_poly.pdbx_seq_one_letter_code
_entity_poly.pdbx_strand_id
1 'polypeptide(L)'
;YMMNKKVKSLILGATMIMALPIIGGCGGNNIGYVDSQKIMTQTSKSIEINKEINAKGKELQAKVDAATAETKLQVMTEAKQDFDAFSASKTQELKQYVDQQVNELAKEKKLDVVLLKGAVIGGGVDVTNDLINKMGKASDEDIKAAEAEVNAQEAQQGEAQPAQPAEAATAQ
;
A
#
# COMPACT_ATOMS: atom_id res chain seq x y z
N TYR A 1 66.27 -2.13 11.48
CA TYR A 1 66.57 -2.04 10.06
C TYR A 1 65.31 -1.77 9.30
N MET A 2 65.28 -0.60 8.67
CA MET A 2 64.43 -0.09 7.60
C MET A 2 62.90 -0.11 7.79
N MET A 3 62.47 1.04 8.26
CA MET A 3 61.10 1.52 8.10
C MET A 3 60.78 1.77 6.61
N ASN A 4 59.76 1.14 6.08
CA ASN A 4 59.12 1.61 4.87
C ASN A 4 58.00 2.58 5.18
N LYS A 5 58.33 3.86 5.02
CA LYS A 5 57.38 4.96 4.86
C LYS A 5 56.63 4.73 3.58
N LYS A 6 55.30 4.67 3.64
CA LYS A 6 54.33 5.19 2.68
C LYS A 6 53.00 4.48 2.86
N VAL A 7 52.20 4.94 3.78
CA VAL A 7 50.75 5.00 3.56
C VAL A 7 50.27 6.32 4.13
N LYS A 8 50.34 7.35 3.35
CA LYS A 8 49.58 8.57 3.59
C LYS A 8 48.12 8.22 3.25
N SER A 9 47.35 8.03 4.30
CA SER A 9 45.91 7.93 4.27
C SER A 9 45.35 9.21 3.67
N LEU A 10 44.79 9.10 2.49
CA LEU A 10 43.95 10.10 1.88
C LEU A 10 42.51 9.85 2.37
N ILE A 11 42.21 10.46 3.53
CA ILE A 11 40.81 10.58 3.96
C ILE A 11 40.23 11.69 3.12
N LEU A 12 39.65 11.32 1.97
CA LEU A 12 38.78 12.20 1.21
C LEU A 12 37.42 12.17 1.88
N GLY A 13 37.17 13.16 2.72
CA GLY A 13 35.85 13.43 3.28
C GLY A 13 34.87 13.75 2.16
N ALA A 14 34.04 12.79 1.81
CA ALA A 14 32.83 13.06 1.06
C ALA A 14 31.82 13.71 1.97
N THR A 15 31.90 15.02 2.14
CA THR A 15 30.79 15.82 2.66
C THR A 15 29.68 15.78 1.63
N MET A 16 28.75 14.85 1.80
CA MET A 16 27.44 14.94 1.17
C MET A 16 26.74 16.18 1.73
N ILE A 17 26.86 17.27 1.02
CA ILE A 17 26.00 18.44 1.19
C ILE A 17 24.63 17.99 0.67
N MET A 18 23.78 17.50 1.60
CA MET A 18 22.36 17.45 1.36
C MET A 18 21.91 18.91 1.20
N ALA A 19 21.76 19.34 -0.03
CA ALA A 19 21.03 20.55 -0.35
C ALA A 19 19.57 20.33 0.05
N LEU A 20 19.24 20.68 1.30
CA LEU A 20 17.88 20.86 1.73
C LEU A 20 17.33 22.03 0.91
N PRO A 21 16.30 21.83 0.10
CA PRO A 21 15.56 22.98 -0.43
C PRO A 21 14.92 23.67 0.76
N ILE A 22 15.52 24.78 1.20
CA ILE A 22 14.88 25.69 2.14
C ILE A 22 13.75 26.36 1.35
N ILE A 23 12.59 25.71 1.32
CA ILE A 23 11.36 26.35 0.91
C ILE A 23 10.92 27.22 2.09
N GLY A 24 11.50 28.40 2.15
CA GLY A 24 11.01 29.47 3.00
C GLY A 24 9.67 29.95 2.48
N GLY A 25 8.57 29.36 2.96
CA GLY A 25 7.22 29.80 2.73
C GLY A 25 6.60 30.16 4.07
N CYS A 26 6.32 31.42 4.28
CA CYS A 26 5.52 31.91 5.41
C CYS A 26 4.17 31.20 5.46
N GLY A 27 3.87 30.51 6.58
CA GLY A 27 2.50 30.35 7.07
C GLY A 27 1.54 29.51 6.22
N GLY A 28 2.00 28.56 5.41
CA GLY A 28 1.13 27.60 4.75
C GLY A 28 1.24 26.23 5.45
N ASN A 29 0.13 25.55 5.66
CA ASN A 29 0.13 24.18 6.13
C ASN A 29 0.95 23.30 5.16
N ASN A 30 1.94 22.59 5.69
CA ASN A 30 2.76 21.67 4.90
C ASN A 30 1.95 20.37 4.67
N ILE A 31 1.31 20.28 3.53
CA ILE A 31 0.45 19.15 3.16
C ILE A 31 1.26 18.16 2.32
N GLY A 32 1.33 16.92 2.78
CA GLY A 32 1.78 15.79 1.99
C GLY A 32 0.61 15.01 1.41
N TYR A 33 0.85 14.25 0.33
CA TYR A 33 -0.12 13.26 -0.13
C TYR A 33 0.56 11.98 -0.60
N VAL A 34 -0.21 10.88 -0.52
CA VAL A 34 0.23 9.55 -0.91
C VAL A 34 -0.77 8.87 -1.84
N ASP A 35 -0.25 8.09 -2.76
CA ASP A 35 -1.03 7.24 -3.68
C ASP A 35 -1.24 5.88 -3.01
N SER A 36 -2.46 5.61 -2.53
CA SER A 36 -2.80 4.39 -1.82
C SER A 36 -2.61 3.14 -2.67
N GLN A 37 -2.92 3.20 -3.98
CA GLN A 37 -2.76 2.06 -4.87
C GLN A 37 -1.29 1.66 -4.99
N LYS A 38 -0.39 2.63 -5.16
CA LYS A 38 1.05 2.36 -5.19
C LYS A 38 1.57 1.79 -3.87
N ILE A 39 1.09 2.29 -2.72
CA ILE A 39 1.47 1.73 -1.43
C ILE A 39 1.05 0.28 -1.32
N MET A 40 -0.18 -0.07 -1.75
CA MET A 40 -0.69 -1.43 -1.69
C MET A 40 0.03 -2.40 -2.63
N THR A 41 0.47 -1.93 -3.81
CA THR A 41 1.11 -2.79 -4.82
C THR A 41 2.64 -2.79 -4.78
N GLN A 42 3.27 -1.81 -4.12
CA GLN A 42 4.73 -1.63 -4.20
C GLN A 42 5.46 -1.79 -2.86
N THR A 43 4.75 -2.04 -1.76
CA THR A 43 5.40 -2.27 -0.46
C THR A 43 5.40 -3.75 -0.07
N SER A 44 6.52 -4.21 0.50
CA SER A 44 6.70 -5.61 0.91
C SER A 44 5.63 -6.05 1.90
N LYS A 45 5.29 -5.22 2.88
CA LYS A 45 4.28 -5.56 3.91
C LYS A 45 2.87 -5.68 3.33
N SER A 46 2.49 -4.83 2.39
CA SER A 46 1.17 -4.92 1.74
C SER A 46 1.06 -6.20 0.90
N ILE A 47 2.10 -6.51 0.14
CA ILE A 47 2.13 -7.73 -0.69
C ILE A 47 2.15 -8.98 0.18
N GLU A 48 2.90 -9.01 1.28
CA GLU A 48 2.92 -10.12 2.23
C GLU A 48 1.51 -10.39 2.77
N ILE A 49 0.83 -9.36 3.27
CA ILE A 49 -0.52 -9.48 3.81
C ILE A 49 -1.52 -9.96 2.73
N ASN A 50 -1.43 -9.45 1.52
CA ASN A 50 -2.27 -9.93 0.42
C ASN A 50 -2.01 -11.41 0.09
N LYS A 51 -0.75 -11.84 0.09
CA LYS A 51 -0.39 -13.26 -0.09
C LYS A 51 -0.97 -14.15 1.02
N GLU A 52 -0.94 -13.68 2.28
CA GLU A 52 -1.52 -14.42 3.40
C GLU A 52 -3.05 -14.53 3.28
N ILE A 53 -3.74 -13.45 2.92
CA ILE A 53 -5.20 -13.45 2.72
C ILE A 53 -5.56 -14.41 1.57
N ASN A 54 -4.84 -14.33 0.45
CA ASN A 54 -5.06 -15.20 -0.71
C ASN A 54 -4.79 -16.69 -0.37
N ALA A 55 -3.75 -16.98 0.40
CA ALA A 55 -3.43 -18.33 0.85
C ALA A 55 -4.55 -18.88 1.78
N LYS A 56 -5.06 -18.06 2.69
CA LYS A 56 -6.19 -18.42 3.56
C LYS A 56 -7.45 -18.70 2.75
N GLY A 57 -7.76 -17.87 1.77
CA GLY A 57 -8.89 -18.09 0.86
C GLY A 57 -8.80 -19.43 0.13
N LYS A 58 -7.61 -19.78 -0.41
CA LYS A 58 -7.39 -21.08 -1.07
C LYS A 58 -7.53 -22.25 -0.11
N GLU A 59 -7.01 -22.15 1.11
CA GLU A 59 -7.16 -23.17 2.16
C GLU A 59 -8.63 -23.43 2.47
N LEU A 60 -9.41 -22.37 2.69
CA LEU A 60 -10.82 -22.48 3.00
C LEU A 60 -11.65 -22.99 1.82
N GLN A 61 -11.33 -22.57 0.61
CA GLN A 61 -11.98 -23.10 -0.60
C GLN A 61 -11.75 -24.61 -0.74
N ALA A 62 -10.53 -25.09 -0.50
CA ALA A 62 -10.24 -26.51 -0.52
C ALA A 62 -11.04 -27.29 0.53
N LYS A 63 -11.30 -26.72 1.71
CA LYS A 63 -12.18 -27.33 2.73
C LYS A 63 -13.62 -27.42 2.26
N VAL A 64 -14.13 -26.38 1.60
CA VAL A 64 -15.49 -26.38 1.02
C VAL A 64 -15.64 -27.42 -0.11
N ASP A 65 -14.60 -27.54 -0.94
CA ASP A 65 -14.60 -28.48 -2.07
C ASP A 65 -14.53 -29.96 -1.60
N ALA A 66 -13.87 -30.20 -0.47
CA ALA A 66 -13.77 -31.55 0.13
C ALA A 66 -15.00 -31.93 0.98
N ALA A 67 -15.94 -31.00 1.25
CA ALA A 67 -17.13 -31.26 2.06
C ALA A 67 -18.15 -32.13 1.31
N THR A 68 -18.86 -33.00 2.06
CA THR A 68 -19.96 -33.80 1.52
C THR A 68 -21.18 -32.93 1.20
N ALA A 69 -22.11 -33.45 0.40
CA ALA A 69 -23.34 -32.72 0.05
C ALA A 69 -24.13 -32.28 1.28
N GLU A 70 -24.14 -33.12 2.34
CA GLU A 70 -24.87 -32.87 3.59
C GLU A 70 -24.23 -31.76 4.44
N THR A 71 -22.89 -31.63 4.40
CA THR A 71 -22.16 -30.67 5.23
C THR A 71 -21.69 -29.43 4.50
N LYS A 72 -21.84 -29.40 3.17
CA LYS A 72 -21.26 -28.33 2.32
C LYS A 72 -21.73 -26.94 2.74
N LEU A 73 -23.01 -26.76 3.00
CA LEU A 73 -23.57 -25.47 3.38
C LEU A 73 -23.02 -24.96 4.72
N GLN A 74 -22.89 -25.88 5.69
CA GLN A 74 -22.30 -25.53 6.99
C GLN A 74 -20.83 -25.15 6.83
N VAL A 75 -20.03 -25.99 6.17
CA VAL A 75 -18.59 -25.74 5.93
C VAL A 75 -18.38 -24.44 5.16
N MET A 76 -19.21 -24.13 4.17
CA MET A 76 -19.15 -22.88 3.42
C MET A 76 -19.44 -21.67 4.32
N THR A 77 -20.41 -21.76 5.24
CA THR A 77 -20.73 -20.68 6.17
C THR A 77 -19.60 -20.44 7.13
N GLU A 78 -19.05 -21.51 7.73
CA GLU A 78 -17.90 -21.44 8.64
C GLU A 78 -16.66 -20.89 7.91
N ALA A 79 -16.37 -21.38 6.71
CA ALA A 79 -15.24 -20.89 5.91
C ALA A 79 -15.37 -19.41 5.58
N LYS A 80 -16.58 -18.93 5.25
CA LYS A 80 -16.80 -17.51 5.03
C LYS A 80 -16.56 -16.67 6.27
N GLN A 81 -17.07 -17.10 7.44
CA GLN A 81 -16.84 -16.40 8.70
C GLN A 81 -15.35 -16.35 9.07
N ASP A 82 -14.65 -17.47 8.93
CA ASP A 82 -13.20 -17.55 9.17
C ASP A 82 -12.42 -16.62 8.23
N PHE A 83 -12.80 -16.59 6.95
CA PHE A 83 -12.16 -15.71 5.97
C PHE A 83 -12.39 -14.24 6.28
N ASP A 84 -13.63 -13.86 6.58
CA ASP A 84 -14.00 -12.48 6.90
C ASP A 84 -13.25 -11.98 8.15
N ALA A 85 -13.19 -12.81 9.21
CA ALA A 85 -12.46 -12.49 10.43
C ALA A 85 -10.95 -12.38 10.20
N PHE A 86 -10.36 -13.32 9.46
CA PHE A 86 -8.93 -13.31 9.14
C PHE A 86 -8.57 -12.09 8.28
N SER A 87 -9.32 -11.83 7.22
CA SER A 87 -9.10 -10.71 6.32
C SER A 87 -9.24 -9.37 7.03
N ALA A 88 -10.25 -9.21 7.89
CA ALA A 88 -10.42 -8.00 8.70
C ALA A 88 -9.24 -7.77 9.66
N SER A 89 -8.76 -8.83 10.32
CA SER A 89 -7.60 -8.76 11.21
C SER A 89 -6.33 -8.33 10.46
N LYS A 90 -6.08 -8.92 9.29
CA LYS A 90 -4.92 -8.61 8.45
C LYS A 90 -4.98 -7.19 7.86
N THR A 91 -6.17 -6.76 7.45
CA THR A 91 -6.38 -5.38 6.98
C THR A 91 -6.14 -4.38 8.10
N GLN A 92 -6.56 -4.68 9.32
CA GLN A 92 -6.32 -3.82 10.47
C GLN A 92 -4.83 -3.77 10.85
N GLU A 93 -4.11 -4.91 10.79
CA GLU A 93 -2.65 -4.97 10.96
C GLU A 93 -1.94 -4.05 9.97
N LEU A 94 -2.30 -4.17 8.68
CA LEU A 94 -1.72 -3.33 7.63
C LEU A 94 -2.02 -1.85 7.87
N LYS A 95 -3.28 -1.52 8.20
CA LYS A 95 -3.68 -0.14 8.48
C LYS A 95 -2.85 0.47 9.62
N GLN A 96 -2.70 -0.23 10.74
CA GLN A 96 -1.91 0.24 11.86
C GLN A 96 -0.44 0.46 11.47
N TYR A 97 0.12 -0.45 10.69
CA TYR A 97 1.48 -0.32 10.20
C TYR A 97 1.65 0.90 9.28
N VAL A 98 0.74 1.08 8.30
CA VAL A 98 0.76 2.25 7.40
C VAL A 98 0.60 3.55 8.20
N ASP A 99 -0.37 3.62 9.12
CA ASP A 99 -0.61 4.81 9.95
C ASP A 99 0.63 5.18 10.76
N GLN A 100 1.35 4.20 11.31
CA GLN A 100 2.62 4.44 12.01
C GLN A 100 3.67 5.01 11.07
N GLN A 101 3.90 4.42 9.90
CA GLN A 101 4.91 4.86 8.94
C GLN A 101 4.59 6.25 8.38
N VAL A 102 3.31 6.55 8.13
CA VAL A 102 2.85 7.89 7.70
C VAL A 102 3.12 8.93 8.78
N ASN A 103 2.81 8.63 10.05
CA ASN A 103 3.04 9.56 11.15
C ASN A 103 4.53 9.86 11.37
N GLU A 104 5.39 8.84 11.22
CA GLU A 104 6.83 9.03 11.31
C GLU A 104 7.36 9.86 10.14
N LEU A 105 6.92 9.57 8.90
CA LEU A 105 7.28 10.32 7.71
C LEU A 105 6.83 11.79 7.79
N ALA A 106 5.61 12.04 8.29
CA ALA A 106 5.11 13.39 8.49
C ALA A 106 6.01 14.20 9.43
N LYS A 107 6.45 13.60 10.55
CA LYS A 107 7.39 14.24 11.48
C LYS A 107 8.75 14.53 10.82
N GLU A 108 9.33 13.56 10.10
CA GLU A 108 10.61 13.70 9.42
C GLU A 108 10.57 14.82 8.37
N LYS A 109 9.49 14.91 7.62
CA LYS A 109 9.31 15.90 6.56
C LYS A 109 8.65 17.19 7.01
N LYS A 110 8.32 17.30 8.31
CA LYS A 110 7.64 18.47 8.90
C LYS A 110 6.32 18.79 8.19
N LEU A 111 5.55 17.73 7.89
CA LEU A 111 4.22 17.85 7.33
C LEU A 111 3.18 17.97 8.45
N ASP A 112 2.21 18.85 8.28
CA ASP A 112 1.10 19.04 9.22
C ASP A 112 0.02 17.97 8.99
N VAL A 113 -0.14 17.53 7.74
CA VAL A 113 -1.11 16.50 7.35
C VAL A 113 -0.61 15.73 6.13
N VAL A 114 -0.97 14.45 6.07
CA VAL A 114 -0.81 13.60 4.87
C VAL A 114 -2.18 13.12 4.42
N LEU A 115 -2.52 13.38 3.17
CA LEU A 115 -3.79 13.04 2.56
C LEU A 115 -3.63 11.91 1.54
N LEU A 116 -4.73 11.28 1.16
CA LEU A 116 -4.75 10.41 -0.01
C LEU A 116 -4.76 11.28 -1.28
N LYS A 117 -4.03 10.85 -2.30
CA LYS A 117 -3.92 11.55 -3.59
C LYS A 117 -5.28 11.90 -4.20
N GLY A 118 -6.27 11.00 -4.08
CA GLY A 118 -7.63 11.24 -4.58
C GLY A 118 -8.40 12.34 -3.85
N ALA A 119 -7.96 12.75 -2.65
CA ALA A 119 -8.56 13.84 -1.88
C ALA A 119 -7.90 15.22 -2.16
N VAL A 120 -6.83 15.25 -2.96
CA VAL A 120 -6.07 16.47 -3.27
C VAL A 120 -6.43 16.96 -4.66
N ILE A 121 -7.06 18.14 -4.73
CA ILE A 121 -7.41 18.77 -6.01
C ILE A 121 -6.22 19.55 -6.58
N GLY A 122 -5.34 20.08 -5.72
CA GLY A 122 -4.15 20.81 -6.15
C GLY A 122 -3.27 21.20 -4.97
N GLY A 123 -1.97 21.38 -5.23
CA GLY A 123 -0.96 21.69 -4.22
C GLY A 123 -0.52 20.47 -3.42
N GLY A 124 0.31 20.68 -2.40
CA GLY A 124 0.90 19.63 -1.58
C GLY A 124 2.15 18.99 -2.20
N VAL A 125 2.79 18.11 -1.43
CA VAL A 125 4.01 17.37 -1.81
C VAL A 125 3.69 15.89 -1.92
N ASP A 126 4.03 15.28 -3.05
CA ASP A 126 3.92 13.82 -3.21
C ASP A 126 5.01 13.13 -2.39
N VAL A 127 4.62 12.42 -1.36
CA VAL A 127 5.52 11.65 -0.49
C VAL A 127 5.33 10.13 -0.64
N THR A 128 4.68 9.71 -1.70
CA THR A 128 4.40 8.29 -1.98
C THR A 128 5.67 7.45 -2.01
N ASN A 129 6.67 7.88 -2.77
CA ASN A 129 7.92 7.12 -2.89
C ASN A 129 8.73 7.11 -1.59
N ASP A 130 8.71 8.20 -0.84
CA ASP A 130 9.34 8.24 0.48
C ASP A 130 8.69 7.23 1.44
N LEU A 131 7.37 7.15 1.42
CA LEU A 131 6.64 6.19 2.24
C LEU A 131 6.91 4.74 1.79
N ILE A 132 6.92 4.46 0.49
CA ILE A 132 7.25 3.14 -0.05
C ILE A 132 8.66 2.72 0.39
N ASN A 133 9.64 3.60 0.29
CA ASN A 133 11.00 3.33 0.72
C ASN A 133 11.09 3.06 2.24
N LYS A 134 10.35 3.84 3.04
CA LYS A 134 10.28 3.67 4.49
C LYS A 134 9.61 2.36 4.90
N MET A 135 8.57 1.95 4.21
CA MET A 135 7.85 0.69 4.44
C MET A 135 8.58 -0.55 3.87
N GLY A 136 9.62 -0.34 3.07
CA GLY A 136 10.33 -1.39 2.34
C GLY A 136 9.68 -1.65 0.98
N LYS A 137 10.36 -1.21 -0.08
CA LYS A 137 9.95 -1.49 -1.46
C LYS A 137 10.01 -2.99 -1.73
N ALA A 138 8.97 -3.53 -2.36
CA ALA A 138 8.91 -4.93 -2.78
C ALA A 138 9.83 -5.19 -3.99
N SER A 139 10.05 -6.45 -4.33
CA SER A 139 10.78 -6.82 -5.54
C SER A 139 10.00 -6.41 -6.79
N ASP A 140 10.70 -6.13 -7.88
CA ASP A 140 10.05 -5.72 -9.14
C ASP A 140 9.12 -6.82 -9.70
N GLU A 141 9.42 -8.09 -9.39
CA GLU A 141 8.57 -9.23 -9.75
C GLU A 141 7.26 -9.22 -8.94
N ASP A 142 7.34 -9.03 -7.62
CA ASP A 142 6.17 -8.94 -6.76
C ASP A 142 5.30 -7.72 -7.09
N ILE A 143 5.91 -6.57 -7.38
CA ILE A 143 5.20 -5.36 -7.80
C ILE A 143 4.40 -5.64 -9.08
N LYS A 144 5.05 -6.22 -10.09
CA LYS A 144 4.40 -6.53 -11.37
C LYS A 144 3.23 -7.51 -11.20
N ALA A 145 3.39 -8.50 -10.34
CA ALA A 145 2.32 -9.45 -10.02
C ALA A 145 1.14 -8.75 -9.32
N ALA A 146 1.42 -7.92 -8.31
CA ALA A 146 0.39 -7.19 -7.58
C ALA A 146 -0.37 -6.19 -8.45
N GLU A 147 0.32 -5.46 -9.33
CA GLU A 147 -0.31 -4.53 -10.28
C GLU A 147 -1.19 -5.27 -11.31
N ALA A 148 -0.78 -6.45 -11.76
CA ALA A 148 -1.58 -7.28 -12.65
C ALA A 148 -2.86 -7.79 -11.98
N GLU A 149 -2.80 -8.18 -10.70
CA GLU A 149 -3.98 -8.60 -9.93
C GLU A 149 -4.99 -7.44 -9.77
N VAL A 150 -4.52 -6.23 -9.44
CA VAL A 150 -5.39 -5.06 -9.30
C VAL A 150 -6.07 -4.71 -10.62
N ASN A 151 -5.31 -4.66 -11.71
CA ASN A 151 -5.87 -4.37 -13.03
C ASN A 151 -6.92 -5.42 -13.48
N ALA A 152 -6.71 -6.70 -13.15
CA ALA A 152 -7.68 -7.76 -13.45
C ALA A 152 -8.98 -7.61 -12.63
N GLN A 153 -8.90 -7.16 -11.37
CA GLN A 153 -10.07 -6.92 -10.53
C GLN A 153 -10.87 -5.68 -10.98
N GLU A 154 -10.20 -4.61 -11.38
CA GLU A 154 -10.85 -3.40 -11.93
C GLU A 154 -11.59 -3.71 -13.24
N ALA A 155 -11.02 -4.52 -14.12
CA ALA A 155 -11.65 -4.95 -15.36
C ALA A 155 -12.94 -5.75 -15.11
N GLN A 156 -12.97 -6.62 -14.08
CA GLN A 156 -14.16 -7.40 -13.72
C GLN A 156 -15.27 -6.56 -13.08
N GLN A 157 -14.93 -5.48 -12.36
CA GLN A 157 -15.92 -4.59 -11.75
C GLN A 157 -16.54 -3.62 -12.76
N GLY A 158 -15.85 -3.29 -13.85
CA GLY A 158 -16.34 -2.44 -14.93
C GLY A 158 -17.47 -3.08 -15.76
N GLU A 159 -17.56 -4.41 -15.79
CA GLU A 159 -18.59 -5.14 -16.55
C GLU A 159 -19.88 -5.40 -15.73
N ALA A 160 -19.89 -5.17 -14.41
CA ALA A 160 -21.02 -5.55 -13.54
C ALA A 160 -22.04 -4.44 -13.27
N GLN A 161 -21.98 -3.30 -13.95
CA GLN A 161 -22.96 -2.23 -13.78
C GLN A 161 -23.92 -2.17 -14.99
N PRO A 162 -25.09 -2.86 -14.94
CA PRO A 162 -26.10 -2.65 -15.95
C PRO A 162 -26.64 -1.22 -15.82
N ALA A 163 -26.65 -0.48 -16.94
CA ALA A 163 -27.24 0.84 -17.02
C ALA A 163 -28.70 0.79 -16.52
N GLN A 164 -29.00 1.46 -15.43
CA GLN A 164 -30.38 1.72 -15.03
C GLN A 164 -31.04 2.55 -16.15
N PRO A 165 -32.18 2.11 -16.70
CA PRO A 165 -32.94 2.93 -17.62
C PRO A 165 -33.46 4.16 -16.88
N ALA A 166 -33.16 5.34 -17.40
CA ALA A 166 -33.79 6.58 -16.96
C ALA A 166 -35.29 6.48 -17.19
N GLU A 167 -36.05 6.32 -16.11
CA GLU A 167 -37.49 6.38 -16.13
C GLU A 167 -37.90 7.82 -16.42
N ALA A 168 -38.46 8.01 -17.61
CA ALA A 168 -38.98 9.30 -18.06
C ALA A 168 -40.15 9.70 -17.16
N ALA A 169 -39.97 10.76 -16.40
CA ALA A 169 -41.09 11.44 -15.75
C ALA A 169 -41.98 12.10 -16.81
N THR A 170 -43.06 11.44 -17.12
CA THR A 170 -44.15 12.02 -17.92
C THR A 170 -44.99 12.87 -16.98
N ALA A 171 -45.01 14.17 -17.24
CA ALA A 171 -45.94 15.14 -16.63
C ALA A 171 -47.40 14.84 -17.02
N GLN A 172 -48.30 14.91 -16.05
CA GLN A 172 -49.66 15.39 -16.18
C GLN A 172 -50.01 16.24 -14.98
#